data_a96cfb9fcad925bf5f79b84fb77d33c7
#
_entry.id   a96cfb9fcad925bf5f79b84fb77d33c7
#
_cell.length_a   1.000
_cell.length_b   1.000
_cell.length_c   1.000
_cell.angle_alpha   90.00
_cell.angle_beta   90.00
_cell.angle_gamma   90.00
#
_symmetry.space_group_name_H-M   'P 1'
#
loop_
_entity.id
_entity.type
_entity.pdbx_description
1 polymer ?
#
loop_
_entity_poly.entity_id
_entity_poly.type
_entity_poly.pdbx_seq_one_letter_code
_entity_poly.pdbx_strand_id
1 'polypeptide(L)'
;GAIAKNLELGDIVAGIGASTDSGVNRVRLDGDDFSATASWNLLHNFVHSAQKLNKEVHVGNIFSSDLFYDPRGVERFENLASMGILAVEMEAAGLYGVASEYEAEALTVVTVSDIIRGGEFKQMSSEEREIGLKTMVEITLNSL
;
A
#
# COMPACT_ATOMS: atom_id res chain seq x y z
N GLY A 1 -7.32 -0.47 -2.72
CA GLY A 1 -7.77 -0.70 -4.09
C GLY A 1 -6.60 -0.77 -5.07
N ALA A 2 -6.59 -1.75 -5.97
CA ALA A 2 -5.55 -1.86 -7.01
C ALA A 2 -5.83 -0.92 -8.19
N ILE A 3 -4.80 -0.20 -8.62
CA ILE A 3 -4.84 0.66 -9.81
C ILE A 3 -3.87 0.16 -10.90
N ALA A 4 -2.81 -0.56 -10.55
CA ALA A 4 -1.89 -1.16 -11.52
C ALA A 4 -2.55 -2.34 -12.26
N LYS A 5 -2.19 -2.48 -13.56
CA LYS A 5 -2.82 -3.48 -14.44
C LYS A 5 -2.46 -4.94 -14.12
N ASN A 6 -1.32 -5.14 -13.48
CA ASN A 6 -0.77 -6.45 -13.13
C ASN A 6 -1.22 -6.98 -11.76
N LEU A 7 -2.11 -6.28 -11.07
CA LEU A 7 -2.66 -6.74 -9.80
C LEU A 7 -4.08 -7.27 -9.96
N GLU A 8 -4.38 -8.34 -9.22
CA GLU A 8 -5.70 -8.96 -9.16
C GLU A 8 -6.24 -8.97 -7.72
N LEU A 9 -7.53 -9.29 -7.56
CA LEU A 9 -8.13 -9.44 -6.23
C LEU A 9 -7.40 -10.52 -5.42
N GLY A 10 -7.07 -10.22 -4.18
CA GLY A 10 -6.35 -11.12 -3.28
C GLY A 10 -4.83 -10.99 -3.31
N ASP A 11 -4.27 -10.27 -4.29
CA ASP A 11 -2.83 -10.01 -4.32
C ASP A 11 -2.38 -9.22 -3.09
N ILE A 12 -1.15 -9.50 -2.64
CA ILE A 12 -0.54 -8.84 -1.51
C ILE A 12 0.49 -7.82 -2.01
N VAL A 13 0.38 -6.58 -1.54
CA VAL A 13 1.30 -5.49 -1.88
C VAL A 13 2.01 -5.00 -0.62
N ALA A 14 3.35 -4.98 -0.66
CA ALA A 14 4.19 -4.33 0.32
C ALA A 14 4.62 -2.95 -0.20
N GLY A 15 4.23 -1.90 0.50
CA GLY A 15 4.50 -0.52 0.12
C GLY A 15 5.91 -0.09 0.46
N ILE A 16 6.84 -0.12 -0.51
CA ILE A 16 8.20 0.37 -0.32
C ILE A 16 8.25 1.88 -0.12
N GLY A 17 7.34 2.60 -0.74
CA GLY A 17 7.15 4.03 -0.59
C GLY A 17 5.69 4.40 -0.73
N ALA A 18 5.27 5.49 -0.12
CA ALA A 18 3.91 5.99 -0.17
C ALA A 18 3.87 7.45 -0.62
N SER A 19 3.30 7.70 -1.79
CA SER A 19 2.90 9.04 -2.21
C SER A 19 1.59 9.43 -1.53
N THR A 20 1.29 10.72 -1.43
CA THR A 20 0.02 11.17 -0.82
C THR A 20 -0.42 12.52 -1.34
N ASP A 21 -1.71 12.79 -1.27
CA ASP A 21 -2.30 14.13 -1.40
C ASP A 21 -2.54 14.81 -0.06
N SER A 22 -2.25 14.12 1.05
CA SER A 22 -2.34 14.68 2.39
C SER A 22 -1.21 15.68 2.67
N GLY A 23 -1.53 16.71 3.46
CA GLY A 23 -0.54 17.60 4.05
C GLY A 23 0.18 17.02 5.29
N VAL A 24 -0.15 15.80 5.71
CA VAL A 24 0.26 15.23 7.00
C VAL A 24 1.79 15.27 7.26
N ASN A 25 2.60 14.97 6.24
CA ASN A 25 4.06 14.99 6.37
C ASN A 25 4.64 16.39 6.15
N ARG A 26 4.04 17.21 5.30
CA ARG A 26 4.47 18.61 5.09
C ARG A 26 4.35 19.46 6.35
N VAL A 27 3.33 19.20 7.17
CA VAL A 27 3.20 19.87 8.49
C VAL A 27 4.37 19.52 9.43
N ARG A 28 4.91 18.28 9.32
CA ARG A 28 6.08 17.83 10.11
C ARG A 28 7.40 18.40 9.62
N LEU A 29 7.52 18.69 8.33
CA LEU A 29 8.74 19.16 7.67
C LEU A 29 8.65 20.63 7.22
N ASP A 30 7.94 21.47 7.94
CA ASP A 30 7.83 22.91 7.71
C ASP A 30 7.44 23.27 6.26
N GLY A 31 6.70 22.41 5.58
CA GLY A 31 6.23 22.57 4.21
C GLY A 31 6.98 21.77 3.15
N ASP A 32 8.10 21.19 3.50
CA ASP A 32 8.91 20.38 2.57
C ASP A 32 8.28 19.01 2.26
N ASP A 33 8.68 18.42 1.15
CA ASP A 33 8.26 17.08 0.76
C ASP A 33 9.03 16.02 1.55
N PHE A 34 8.30 15.06 2.10
CA PHE A 34 8.83 13.93 2.85
C PHE A 34 8.91 12.68 1.97
N SER A 35 10.04 11.99 2.00
CA SER A 35 10.19 10.66 1.38
C SER A 35 9.60 9.59 2.31
N ALA A 36 8.29 9.35 2.20
CA ALA A 36 7.59 8.35 2.99
C ALA A 36 7.98 6.94 2.53
N THR A 37 8.97 6.33 3.16
CA THR A 37 9.51 5.02 2.80
C THR A 37 9.41 4.02 3.94
N ALA A 38 9.20 2.74 3.59
CA ALA A 38 9.23 1.62 4.53
C ALA A 38 10.64 1.40 5.10
N SER A 39 10.69 0.82 6.29
CA SER A 39 11.93 0.31 6.87
C SER A 39 12.45 -0.88 6.08
N TRP A 40 13.70 -0.81 5.64
CA TRP A 40 14.32 -1.86 4.83
C TRP A 40 14.30 -3.23 5.52
N ASN A 41 14.60 -3.30 6.80
CA ASN A 41 14.63 -4.56 7.53
C ASN A 41 13.28 -5.25 7.52
N LEU A 42 12.20 -4.51 7.83
CA LEU A 42 10.84 -5.06 7.83
C LEU A 42 10.43 -5.53 6.44
N LEU A 43 10.68 -4.72 5.40
CA LEU A 43 10.36 -5.08 4.03
C LEU A 43 11.12 -6.33 3.57
N HIS A 44 12.43 -6.38 3.81
CA HIS A 44 13.27 -7.52 3.45
C HIS A 44 12.79 -8.80 4.14
N ASN A 45 12.54 -8.74 5.45
CA ASN A 45 12.06 -9.88 6.23
C ASN A 45 10.70 -10.36 5.74
N PHE A 46 9.77 -9.44 5.44
CA PHE A 46 8.45 -9.76 4.92
C PHE A 46 8.53 -10.50 3.57
N VAL A 47 9.31 -9.98 2.63
CA VAL A 47 9.50 -10.62 1.31
C VAL A 47 10.13 -12.00 1.47
N HIS A 48 11.13 -12.14 2.34
CA HIS A 48 11.79 -13.42 2.60
C HIS A 48 10.82 -14.45 3.24
N SER A 49 9.98 -14.00 4.17
CA SER A 49 8.94 -14.84 4.75
C SER A 49 7.92 -15.32 3.70
N ALA A 50 7.46 -14.41 2.84
CA ALA A 50 6.57 -14.76 1.74
C ALA A 50 7.19 -15.84 0.81
N GLN A 51 8.46 -15.69 0.44
CA GLN A 51 9.19 -16.67 -0.37
C GLN A 51 9.26 -18.05 0.30
N LYS A 52 9.55 -18.11 1.60
CA LYS A 52 9.56 -19.37 2.36
C LYS A 52 8.21 -20.07 2.37
N LEU A 53 7.13 -19.30 2.39
CA LEU A 53 5.76 -19.80 2.38
C LEU A 53 5.23 -20.05 0.95
N ASN A 54 6.06 -19.87 -0.09
CA ASN A 54 5.68 -19.94 -1.50
C ASN A 54 4.48 -19.04 -1.84
N LYS A 55 4.47 -17.83 -1.28
CA LYS A 55 3.47 -16.78 -1.53
C LYS A 55 4.07 -15.69 -2.39
N GLU A 56 3.32 -15.25 -3.40
CA GLU A 56 3.69 -14.09 -4.21
C GLU A 56 3.34 -12.79 -3.48
N VAL A 57 4.24 -11.81 -3.54
CA VAL A 57 4.07 -10.48 -2.99
C VAL A 57 4.60 -9.46 -3.98
N HIS A 58 3.82 -8.44 -4.26
CA HIS A 58 4.22 -7.31 -5.09
C HIS A 58 4.84 -6.22 -4.20
N VAL A 59 6.03 -5.78 -4.54
CA VAL A 59 6.71 -4.68 -3.86
C VAL A 59 6.73 -3.45 -4.75
N GLY A 60 6.24 -2.32 -4.26
CA GLY A 60 6.22 -1.09 -5.04
C GLY A 60 5.62 0.09 -4.30
N ASN A 61 5.55 1.22 -5.00
CA ASN A 61 4.95 2.42 -4.42
C ASN A 61 3.42 2.29 -4.34
N ILE A 62 2.87 2.81 -3.26
CA ILE A 62 1.43 2.93 -3.02
C ILE A 62 1.03 4.40 -2.86
N PHE A 63 -0.25 4.68 -2.81
CA PHE A 63 -0.76 6.03 -2.67
C PHE A 63 -1.74 6.13 -1.50
N SER A 64 -1.43 6.99 -0.54
CA SER A 64 -2.32 7.30 0.57
C SER A 64 -3.21 8.49 0.22
N SER A 65 -4.51 8.25 0.09
CA SER A 65 -5.50 9.27 -0.27
C SER A 65 -6.22 9.80 0.95
N ASP A 66 -6.43 11.12 1.02
CA ASP A 66 -7.27 11.72 2.06
C ASP A 66 -8.77 11.47 1.83
N LEU A 67 -9.16 11.15 0.59
CA LEU A 67 -10.55 10.94 0.22
C LEU A 67 -10.78 9.53 -0.30
N PHE A 68 -11.76 8.81 0.27
CA PHE A 68 -12.21 7.52 -0.24
C PHE A 68 -12.90 7.68 -1.61
N TYR A 69 -13.76 8.69 -1.74
CA TYR A 69 -14.39 9.08 -3.00
C TYR A 69 -13.75 10.36 -3.52
N ASP A 70 -12.81 10.21 -4.47
CA ASP A 70 -12.14 11.37 -5.07
C ASP A 70 -13.02 11.98 -6.18
N PRO A 71 -13.34 13.27 -6.11
CA PRO A 71 -14.14 13.95 -7.13
C PRO A 71 -13.45 14.03 -8.50
N ARG A 72 -12.14 13.81 -8.56
CA ARG A 72 -11.36 13.75 -9.82
C ARG A 72 -11.56 12.44 -10.58
N GLY A 73 -12.18 11.43 -9.94
CA GLY A 73 -12.58 10.18 -10.56
C GLY A 73 -11.44 9.28 -11.02
N VAL A 74 -11.77 8.38 -11.95
CA VAL A 74 -10.89 7.30 -12.42
C VAL A 74 -9.62 7.82 -13.11
N GLU A 75 -9.70 8.94 -13.81
CA GLU A 75 -8.57 9.55 -14.56
C GLU A 75 -7.36 9.80 -13.65
N ARG A 76 -7.60 10.21 -12.41
CA ARG A 76 -6.54 10.37 -11.42
C ARG A 76 -5.79 9.06 -11.14
N PHE A 77 -6.52 7.97 -10.98
CA PHE A 77 -5.91 6.65 -10.71
C PHE A 77 -5.13 6.12 -11.91
N GLU A 78 -5.57 6.41 -13.13
CA GLU A 78 -4.83 6.10 -14.36
C GLU A 78 -3.50 6.85 -14.41
N ASN A 79 -3.49 8.14 -14.04
CA ASN A 79 -2.26 8.92 -13.95
C ASN A 79 -1.31 8.37 -12.88
N LEU A 80 -1.79 8.06 -11.68
CA LEU A 80 -0.99 7.45 -10.62
C LEU A 80 -0.40 6.10 -11.06
N ALA A 81 -1.21 5.25 -11.71
CA ALA A 81 -0.75 3.97 -12.24
C ALA A 81 0.33 4.13 -13.31
N SER A 82 0.24 5.16 -14.16
CA SER A 82 1.26 5.47 -15.18
C SER A 82 2.60 5.86 -14.56
N MET A 83 2.60 6.36 -13.32
CA MET A 83 3.79 6.67 -12.52
C MET A 83 4.30 5.49 -11.70
N GLY A 84 3.77 4.29 -11.92
CA GLY A 84 4.21 3.06 -11.24
C GLY A 84 3.61 2.85 -9.86
N ILE A 85 2.56 3.59 -9.47
CA ILE A 85 1.84 3.34 -8.23
C ILE A 85 0.99 2.07 -8.40
N LEU A 86 1.09 1.15 -7.45
CA LEU A 86 0.44 -0.16 -7.51
C LEU A 86 -1.00 -0.12 -7.01
N ALA A 87 -1.20 0.50 -5.85
CA ALA A 87 -2.47 0.48 -5.14
C ALA A 87 -2.71 1.80 -4.38
N VAL A 88 -3.96 2.02 -4.00
CA VAL A 88 -4.42 3.15 -3.19
C VAL A 88 -4.93 2.64 -1.85
N GLU A 89 -4.51 3.29 -0.78
CA GLU A 89 -4.94 3.11 0.61
C GLU A 89 -5.01 4.49 1.29
N MET A 90 -5.07 4.59 2.60
CA MET A 90 -5.33 5.87 3.27
C MET A 90 -4.37 6.20 4.44
N GLU A 91 -3.39 5.35 4.78
CA GLU A 91 -2.63 5.45 6.02
C GLU A 91 -1.10 5.46 5.86
N ALA A 92 -0.55 4.78 4.87
CA ALA A 92 0.88 4.45 4.79
C ALA A 92 1.81 5.66 4.83
N ALA A 93 1.48 6.73 4.10
CA ALA A 93 2.33 7.93 4.06
C ALA A 93 2.42 8.58 5.45
N GLY A 94 1.30 8.65 6.18
CA GLY A 94 1.25 9.16 7.54
C GLY A 94 2.00 8.25 8.52
N LEU A 95 1.81 6.93 8.41
CA LEU A 95 2.51 5.94 9.22
C LEU A 95 4.03 6.06 9.09
N TYR A 96 4.54 6.15 7.85
CA TYR A 96 5.99 6.29 7.61
C TYR A 96 6.53 7.61 8.16
N GLY A 97 5.77 8.70 8.05
CA GLY A 97 6.13 10.00 8.63
C GLY A 97 6.23 9.96 10.15
N VAL A 98 5.23 9.38 10.81
CA VAL A 98 5.23 9.22 12.28
C VAL A 98 6.36 8.29 12.73
N ALA A 99 6.57 7.17 12.05
CA ALA A 99 7.64 6.25 12.40
C ALA A 99 9.02 6.93 12.34
N SER A 100 9.26 7.73 11.28
CA SER A 100 10.52 8.48 11.15
C SER A 100 10.70 9.53 12.26
N GLU A 101 9.64 10.22 12.67
CA GLU A 101 9.66 11.20 13.77
C GLU A 101 10.06 10.55 15.10
N TYR A 102 9.69 9.30 15.34
CA TYR A 102 9.97 8.58 16.58
C TYR A 102 11.10 7.54 16.46
N GLU A 103 11.90 7.60 15.40
CA GLU A 103 13.00 6.65 15.14
C GLU A 103 12.53 5.18 15.18
N ALA A 104 11.29 4.93 14.72
CA ALA A 104 10.67 3.62 14.70
C ALA A 104 10.67 3.01 13.31
N GLU A 105 10.61 1.68 13.23
CA GLU A 105 10.46 0.95 11.98
C GLU A 105 8.99 0.80 11.61
N ALA A 106 8.67 0.94 10.32
CA ALA A 106 7.33 0.74 9.79
C ALA A 106 7.33 0.09 8.41
N LEU A 107 6.33 -0.74 8.17
CA LEU A 107 6.01 -1.32 6.88
C LEU A 107 4.48 -1.39 6.73
N THR A 108 3.98 -0.92 5.61
CA THR A 108 2.58 -1.13 5.21
C THR A 108 2.50 -2.31 4.26
N VAL A 109 1.64 -3.26 4.60
CA VAL A 109 1.27 -4.39 3.74
C VAL A 109 -0.23 -4.40 3.57
N VAL A 110 -0.70 -4.54 2.35
CA VAL A 110 -2.13 -4.53 2.02
C VAL A 110 -2.51 -5.72 1.15
N THR A 111 -3.73 -6.23 1.31
CA THR A 111 -4.35 -7.17 0.39
C THR A 111 -5.29 -6.42 -0.54
N VAL A 112 -5.21 -6.68 -1.83
CA VAL A 112 -6.08 -6.07 -2.84
C VAL A 112 -7.50 -6.57 -2.64
N SER A 113 -8.36 -5.74 -2.10
CA SER A 113 -9.80 -6.01 -1.89
C SER A 113 -10.69 -5.48 -3.01
N ASP A 114 -10.18 -4.51 -3.77
CA ASP A 114 -10.93 -3.79 -4.79
C ASP A 114 -10.03 -3.50 -6.01
N ILE A 115 -10.62 -3.58 -7.22
CA ILE A 115 -9.98 -3.11 -8.46
C ILE A 115 -10.70 -1.86 -8.91
N ILE A 116 -9.93 -0.77 -9.08
CA ILE A 116 -10.44 0.58 -9.43
C ILE A 116 -9.70 1.18 -10.62
N ARG A 117 -9.56 0.41 -11.70
CA ARG A 117 -8.88 0.80 -12.94
C ARG A 117 -9.79 0.68 -14.16
N GLY A 118 -9.55 1.52 -15.18
CA GLY A 118 -10.20 1.39 -16.49
C GLY A 118 -11.73 1.49 -16.47
N GLY A 119 -12.30 2.18 -15.47
CA GLY A 119 -13.75 2.25 -15.28
C GLY A 119 -14.38 0.96 -14.74
N GLU A 120 -13.57 -0.09 -14.48
CA GLU A 120 -14.02 -1.30 -13.80
C GLU A 120 -13.97 -1.10 -12.29
N PHE A 121 -15.03 -1.54 -11.62
CA PHE A 121 -15.07 -1.69 -10.18
C PHE A 121 -15.38 -3.14 -9.86
N LYS A 122 -14.38 -3.87 -9.37
CA LYS A 122 -14.54 -5.24 -8.86
C LYS A 122 -14.18 -5.26 -7.38
N GLN A 123 -14.86 -6.06 -6.61
CA GLN A 123 -14.73 -6.09 -5.17
C GLN A 123 -14.76 -7.53 -4.66
N MET A 124 -13.91 -7.84 -3.69
CA MET A 124 -13.97 -9.11 -2.96
C MET A 124 -15.23 -9.18 -2.11
N SER A 125 -15.81 -10.37 -1.99
CA SER A 125 -16.79 -10.70 -0.96
C SER A 125 -16.17 -10.62 0.45
N SER A 126 -17.02 -10.59 1.48
CA SER A 126 -16.55 -10.58 2.87
C SER A 126 -15.72 -11.82 3.22
N GLU A 127 -16.11 -12.99 2.68
CA GLU A 127 -15.40 -14.25 2.90
C GLU A 127 -14.02 -14.25 2.24
N GLU A 128 -13.92 -13.79 0.98
CA GLU A 128 -12.65 -13.66 0.27
C GLU A 128 -11.69 -12.69 0.96
N ARG A 129 -12.21 -11.57 1.50
CA ARG A 129 -11.41 -10.60 2.29
C ARG A 129 -10.83 -11.25 3.55
N GLU A 130 -11.60 -12.07 4.26
CA GLU A 130 -11.14 -12.77 5.45
C GLU A 130 -10.01 -13.77 5.13
N ILE A 131 -10.14 -14.52 4.03
CA ILE A 131 -9.10 -15.46 3.58
C ILE A 131 -7.82 -14.71 3.18
N GLY A 132 -7.94 -13.64 2.40
CA GLY A 132 -6.81 -12.80 2.00
C GLY A 132 -6.08 -12.18 3.19
N LEU A 133 -6.83 -11.69 4.18
CA LEU A 133 -6.27 -11.16 5.42
C LEU A 133 -5.48 -12.22 6.20
N LYS A 134 -5.99 -13.44 6.33
CA LYS A 134 -5.28 -14.54 7.00
C LYS A 134 -3.93 -14.82 6.38
N THR A 135 -3.84 -14.89 5.06
CA THR A 135 -2.57 -15.11 4.34
C THR A 135 -1.58 -13.98 4.60
N MET A 136 -2.01 -12.74 4.50
CA MET A 136 -1.16 -11.57 4.77
C MET A 136 -0.64 -11.56 6.22
N VAL A 137 -1.51 -11.84 7.19
CA VAL A 137 -1.15 -11.92 8.62
C VAL A 137 -0.17 -13.06 8.88
N GLU A 138 -0.36 -14.23 8.26
CA GLU A 138 0.57 -15.37 8.38
C GLU A 138 1.99 -14.99 7.90
N ILE A 139 2.12 -14.35 6.75
CA ILE A 139 3.42 -13.90 6.24
C ILE A 139 4.04 -12.88 7.21
N THR A 140 3.25 -11.93 7.68
CA THR A 140 3.71 -10.87 8.59
C THR A 140 4.23 -11.45 9.90
N LEU A 141 3.48 -12.35 10.55
CA LEU A 141 3.90 -12.99 11.80
C LEU A 141 5.17 -13.83 11.65
N ASN A 142 5.38 -14.45 10.50
CA ASN A 142 6.60 -15.21 10.20
C ASN A 142 7.80 -14.31 9.82
N SER A 143 7.59 -13.02 9.66
CA SER A 143 8.64 -12.04 9.30
C SER A 143 9.21 -11.28 10.50
N LEU A 144 8.55 -11.35 11.65
CA LEU A 144 8.99 -10.74 12.91
C LEU A 144 10.01 -11.64 13.63
#